data_bd777b8ec210de5524295f888a2e92a2
#
_entry.id   bd777b8ec210de5524295f888a2e92a2
#
_cell.length_a   1.000
_cell.length_b   1.000
_cell.length_c   1.000
_cell.angle_alpha   90.00
_cell.angle_beta   90.00
_cell.angle_gamma   90.00
#
_symmetry.space_group_name_H-M   'P 1'
#
loop_
_entity.id
_entity.type
_entity.pdbx_description
1 polymer ?
#
loop_
_entity_poly.entity_id
_entity_poly.type
_entity_poly.pdbx_seq_one_letter_code
_entity_poly.pdbx_strand_id
1 'polypeptide(L)'
;KKLKNPIRLAAGFDKSAEVYNSLFKFGFGFVEVGTVTPKQQLGNPKPRIFRLEKDKALINRLGFNNHGLEIVSKRISNNLPTGVLGVNIGPNKDTKNKEEDFIKCLSELHINADYITINISSPNTVGLRNFHEKKSLTILLDRLKKLKKNKKIKKQLFVKISPDIEDSEISGILELIFKFDIDGLIISNTSDRNRDALIDENKNESGGLSGQPIERLSTNMIKKFYKEVNNKIPIIGVGGVDSGKSAFEKIISGASAVQLYTGMIYKGPGIVKEMKKDLVSILKREKLSTINDAIGINAWPFLQQELYKSRILKLCLKDANLQEYHL
;
A
#
# COMPACT_ATOMS: atom_id res chain seq x y z
N LYS A 1 -15.18 -4.05 -8.50
CA LYS A 1 -15.63 -2.63 -8.44
C LYS A 1 -14.66 -1.75 -9.19
N LYS A 2 -15.15 -0.77 -9.97
CA LYS A 2 -14.31 0.22 -10.66
C LYS A 2 -13.80 1.27 -9.67
N LEU A 3 -12.51 1.59 -9.71
CA LEU A 3 -11.92 2.64 -8.88
C LEU A 3 -12.33 4.02 -9.39
N LYS A 4 -12.77 4.90 -8.51
CA LYS A 4 -13.19 6.27 -8.86
C LYS A 4 -12.00 7.21 -9.07
N ASN A 5 -10.87 6.96 -8.40
CA ASN A 5 -9.63 7.71 -8.51
C ASN A 5 -8.48 6.90 -7.86
N PRO A 6 -7.20 7.27 -8.07
CA PRO A 6 -6.04 6.53 -7.58
C PRO A 6 -5.68 6.78 -6.12
N ILE A 7 -6.39 7.70 -5.41
CA ILE A 7 -6.02 8.13 -4.05
C ILE A 7 -6.71 7.24 -3.02
N ARG A 8 -5.95 6.71 -2.09
CA ARG A 8 -6.38 5.71 -1.10
C ARG A 8 -6.05 6.14 0.32
N LEU A 9 -6.84 5.68 1.29
CA LEU A 9 -6.46 5.74 2.70
C LEU A 9 -5.68 4.47 3.08
N ALA A 10 -4.50 4.66 3.67
CA ALA A 10 -3.66 3.55 4.11
C ALA A 10 -4.19 2.88 5.38
N ALA A 11 -3.89 1.59 5.54
CA ALA A 11 -4.11 0.87 6.77
C ALA A 11 -3.47 1.56 7.98
N GLY A 12 -4.06 1.40 9.15
CA GLY A 12 -3.62 1.98 10.41
C GLY A 12 -4.43 3.19 10.86
N PHE A 13 -5.18 3.84 9.97
CA PHE A 13 -6.09 4.93 10.31
C PHE A 13 -7.36 4.37 10.96
N ASP A 14 -8.08 3.49 10.28
CA ASP A 14 -9.22 2.74 10.82
C ASP A 14 -8.79 1.28 11.07
N LYS A 15 -8.31 1.03 12.30
CA LYS A 15 -7.71 -0.26 12.64
C LYS A 15 -8.72 -1.39 12.84
N SER A 16 -9.96 -1.04 13.18
CA SER A 16 -10.98 -2.00 13.59
C SER A 16 -12.27 -1.88 12.79
N ALA A 17 -12.21 -1.27 11.61
CA ALA A 17 -13.35 -1.07 10.70
C ALA A 17 -14.52 -0.34 11.38
N GLU A 18 -14.23 0.80 12.03
CA GLU A 18 -15.22 1.58 12.77
C GLU A 18 -15.83 2.70 11.92
N VAL A 19 -15.04 3.28 11.00
CA VAL A 19 -15.43 4.51 10.28
C VAL A 19 -15.22 4.46 8.76
N TYR A 20 -14.80 3.33 8.17
CA TYR A 20 -14.42 3.21 6.75
C TYR A 20 -15.51 3.72 5.78
N ASN A 21 -16.80 3.52 6.06
CA ASN A 21 -17.87 4.04 5.20
C ASN A 21 -17.95 5.57 5.22
N SER A 22 -17.66 6.22 6.35
CA SER A 22 -17.55 7.67 6.44
C SER A 22 -16.34 8.20 5.70
N LEU A 23 -15.23 7.44 5.68
CA LEU A 23 -14.00 7.81 4.98
C LEU A 23 -14.19 7.84 3.46
N PHE A 24 -15.04 6.99 2.87
CA PHE A 24 -15.39 7.10 1.45
C PHE A 24 -16.02 8.45 1.09
N LYS A 25 -16.75 9.10 2.01
CA LYS A 25 -17.36 10.41 1.79
C LYS A 25 -16.34 11.54 1.60
N PHE A 26 -15.10 11.36 2.09
CA PHE A 26 -14.00 12.31 1.83
C PHE A 26 -13.43 12.21 0.41
N GLY A 27 -13.91 11.23 -0.37
CA GLY A 27 -13.58 11.10 -1.79
C GLY A 27 -12.42 10.17 -2.08
N PHE A 28 -11.99 9.35 -1.13
CA PHE A 28 -11.03 8.28 -1.40
C PHE A 28 -11.57 7.30 -2.44
N GLY A 29 -10.74 6.87 -3.36
CA GLY A 29 -11.07 5.85 -4.35
C GLY A 29 -11.28 4.48 -3.72
N PHE A 30 -10.55 4.21 -2.63
CA PHE A 30 -10.76 3.08 -1.73
C PHE A 30 -10.07 3.30 -0.37
N VAL A 31 -10.48 2.48 0.61
CA VAL A 31 -10.03 2.55 2.00
C VAL A 31 -9.45 1.20 2.41
N GLU A 32 -8.35 1.21 3.15
CA GLU A 32 -7.77 0.01 3.73
C GLU A 32 -7.87 0.09 5.26
N VAL A 33 -8.57 -0.88 5.86
CA VAL A 33 -8.71 -1.02 7.32
C VAL A 33 -7.68 -2.00 7.88
N GLY A 34 -7.45 -1.96 9.18
CA GLY A 34 -6.50 -2.85 9.88
C GLY A 34 -5.21 -2.10 10.26
N THR A 35 -4.18 -2.80 10.67
CA THR A 35 -3.96 -4.25 10.60
C THR A 35 -4.86 -4.99 11.59
N VAL A 36 -5.57 -6.00 11.10
CA VAL A 36 -6.41 -6.89 11.91
C VAL A 36 -5.58 -8.12 12.29
N THR A 37 -5.67 -8.53 13.55
CA THR A 37 -5.04 -9.73 14.08
C THR A 37 -6.11 -10.73 14.54
N PRO A 38 -5.83 -12.05 14.62
CA PRO A 38 -6.83 -13.04 15.06
C PRO A 38 -7.47 -12.72 16.41
N LYS A 39 -6.66 -12.37 17.39
CA LYS A 39 -7.14 -11.94 18.71
C LYS A 39 -7.07 -10.42 18.84
N GLN A 40 -7.96 -9.86 19.64
CA GLN A 40 -7.83 -8.48 20.08
C GLN A 40 -6.45 -8.26 20.72
N GLN A 41 -5.87 -7.09 20.45
CA GLN A 41 -4.65 -6.70 21.18
C GLN A 41 -4.60 -5.18 21.38
N LEU A 42 -4.10 -4.76 22.54
CA LEU A 42 -4.05 -3.37 22.96
C LEU A 42 -2.93 -2.58 22.27
N GLY A 43 -1.94 -3.30 21.70
CA GLY A 43 -0.73 -2.73 21.15
C GLY A 43 0.33 -2.42 22.22
N ASN A 44 1.33 -1.64 21.83
CA ASN A 44 2.44 -1.28 22.71
C ASN A 44 2.01 -0.23 23.75
N PRO A 45 2.72 -0.08 24.89
CA PRO A 45 2.46 0.95 25.89
C PRO A 45 2.44 2.38 25.30
N LYS A 46 1.70 3.26 25.94
CA LYS A 46 1.69 4.72 25.64
C LYS A 46 2.81 5.42 26.44
N PRO A 47 3.39 6.53 25.90
CA PRO A 47 3.12 7.15 24.60
C PRO A 47 3.69 6.33 23.45
N ARG A 48 3.00 6.31 22.32
CA ARG A 48 3.36 5.46 21.17
C ARG A 48 3.14 6.11 19.80
N ILE A 49 2.81 7.39 19.78
CA ILE A 49 2.73 8.25 18.60
C ILE A 49 3.37 9.57 18.93
N PHE A 50 4.31 10.00 18.11
CA PHE A 50 5.07 11.24 18.27
C PHE A 50 4.95 12.06 16.98
N ARG A 51 4.52 13.29 17.11
CA ARG A 51 4.51 14.24 16.00
C ARG A 51 5.87 14.90 15.88
N LEU A 52 6.35 14.97 14.66
CA LEU A 52 7.55 15.71 14.27
C LEU A 52 7.06 16.88 13.39
N GLU A 53 6.65 17.96 14.03
CA GLU A 53 5.97 19.06 13.32
C GLU A 53 6.90 19.78 12.36
N LYS A 54 8.16 19.97 12.75
CA LYS A 54 9.20 20.59 11.92
C LYS A 54 9.49 19.77 10.65
N ASP A 55 9.35 18.44 10.74
CA ASP A 55 9.63 17.50 9.66
C ASP A 55 8.37 17.07 8.90
N LYS A 56 7.17 17.52 9.27
CA LYS A 56 5.88 17.04 8.74
C LYS A 56 5.79 15.51 8.77
N ALA A 57 6.19 14.92 9.88
CA ALA A 57 6.37 13.50 10.08
C ALA A 57 5.69 12.97 11.34
N LEU A 58 5.57 11.65 11.43
CA LEU A 58 5.17 10.93 12.64
C LEU A 58 6.15 9.79 12.89
N ILE A 59 6.49 9.56 14.16
CA ILE A 59 7.07 8.28 14.60
C ILE A 59 6.00 7.54 15.39
N ASN A 60 5.80 6.27 15.09
CA ASN A 60 4.83 5.44 15.80
C ASN A 60 5.39 4.07 16.16
N ARG A 61 4.99 3.58 17.34
CA ARG A 61 5.21 2.21 17.82
C ARG A 61 3.90 1.57 18.30
N LEU A 62 2.86 1.64 17.43
CA LEU A 62 1.49 1.25 17.78
C LEU A 62 1.32 -0.23 18.12
N GLY A 63 2.02 -1.15 17.42
CA GLY A 63 2.00 -2.58 17.73
C GLY A 63 0.68 -3.27 17.40
N PHE A 64 0.05 -2.92 16.26
CA PHE A 64 -1.18 -3.53 15.75
C PHE A 64 -2.35 -3.56 16.76
N ASN A 65 -2.58 -2.45 17.47
CA ASN A 65 -3.76 -2.35 18.32
C ASN A 65 -5.04 -2.43 17.48
N ASN A 66 -5.89 -3.40 17.79
CA ASN A 66 -7.17 -3.63 17.10
C ASN A 66 -8.10 -4.51 17.93
N HIS A 67 -9.39 -4.57 17.56
CA HIS A 67 -10.41 -5.31 18.30
C HIS A 67 -10.47 -6.82 17.96
N GLY A 68 -9.59 -7.31 17.09
CA GLY A 68 -9.52 -8.71 16.69
C GLY A 68 -10.45 -9.07 15.52
N LEU A 69 -10.18 -10.24 14.97
CA LEU A 69 -10.80 -10.75 13.76
C LEU A 69 -12.33 -10.82 13.85
N GLU A 70 -12.84 -11.39 14.93
CA GLU A 70 -14.28 -11.61 15.11
C GLU A 70 -15.09 -10.30 15.08
N ILE A 71 -14.66 -9.31 15.87
CA ILE A 71 -15.34 -8.01 15.94
C ILE A 71 -15.25 -7.26 14.62
N VAL A 72 -14.08 -7.27 13.98
CA VAL A 72 -13.87 -6.59 12.69
C VAL A 72 -14.70 -7.25 11.59
N SER A 73 -14.69 -8.57 11.50
CA SER A 73 -15.51 -9.32 10.54
C SER A 73 -17.01 -9.01 10.71
N LYS A 74 -17.50 -9.04 11.95
CA LYS A 74 -18.90 -8.70 12.26
C LYS A 74 -19.25 -7.25 11.88
N ARG A 75 -18.35 -6.28 12.15
CA ARG A 75 -18.59 -4.88 11.76
C ARG A 75 -18.73 -4.72 10.25
N ILE A 76 -17.82 -5.32 9.48
CA ILE A 76 -17.87 -5.23 8.03
C ILE A 76 -19.10 -5.93 7.46
N SER A 77 -19.50 -7.08 8.02
CA SER A 77 -20.71 -7.82 7.60
C SER A 77 -22.00 -7.03 7.90
N ASN A 78 -22.07 -6.37 9.05
CA ASN A 78 -23.25 -5.60 9.44
C ASN A 78 -23.36 -4.23 8.74
N ASN A 79 -22.27 -3.71 8.18
CA ASN A 79 -22.23 -2.42 7.51
C ASN A 79 -21.40 -2.53 6.23
N LEU A 80 -21.98 -3.12 5.18
CA LEU A 80 -21.28 -3.42 3.94
C LEU A 80 -20.60 -2.19 3.32
N PRO A 81 -19.42 -2.35 2.72
CA PRO A 81 -18.67 -1.25 2.15
C PRO A 81 -19.37 -0.58 0.98
N THR A 82 -19.54 0.74 1.05
CA THR A 82 -20.09 1.58 -0.05
C THR A 82 -19.08 1.86 -1.16
N GLY A 83 -17.80 1.53 -0.94
CA GLY A 83 -16.69 1.64 -1.90
C GLY A 83 -15.83 0.40 -1.92
N VAL A 84 -14.62 0.52 -2.49
CA VAL A 84 -13.64 -0.57 -2.48
C VAL A 84 -12.95 -0.62 -1.13
N LEU A 85 -13.12 -1.74 -0.41
CA LEU A 85 -12.52 -1.97 0.90
C LEU A 85 -11.38 -2.99 0.82
N GLY A 86 -10.18 -2.58 1.24
CA GLY A 86 -9.09 -3.49 1.56
C GLY A 86 -9.05 -3.81 3.04
N VAL A 87 -8.60 -5.01 3.37
CA VAL A 87 -8.33 -5.37 4.75
C VAL A 87 -6.88 -5.81 4.89
N ASN A 88 -6.15 -5.09 5.73
CA ASN A 88 -4.76 -5.37 6.08
C ASN A 88 -4.74 -6.35 7.24
N ILE A 89 -4.01 -7.45 7.12
CA ILE A 89 -3.93 -8.50 8.12
C ILE A 89 -2.50 -8.73 8.58
N GLY A 90 -2.36 -9.17 9.82
CA GLY A 90 -1.07 -9.46 10.45
C GLY A 90 -1.21 -10.36 11.67
N PRO A 91 -0.08 -10.85 12.21
CA PRO A 91 -0.11 -11.74 13.36
C PRO A 91 -0.27 -10.97 14.68
N ASN A 92 -0.77 -11.66 15.69
CA ASN A 92 -0.67 -11.20 17.07
C ASN A 92 0.80 -11.12 17.52
N LYS A 93 1.09 -10.24 18.47
CA LYS A 93 2.45 -10.02 18.98
C LYS A 93 3.06 -11.27 19.58
N ASP A 94 2.27 -11.97 20.36
CA ASP A 94 2.73 -13.10 21.19
C ASP A 94 2.48 -14.48 20.55
N THR A 95 2.07 -14.51 19.27
CA THR A 95 1.86 -15.76 18.54
C THR A 95 3.20 -16.38 18.13
N LYS A 96 3.38 -17.67 18.44
CA LYS A 96 4.55 -18.45 18.01
C LYS A 96 4.48 -18.78 16.51
N ASN A 97 3.33 -19.20 16.01
CA ASN A 97 3.10 -19.53 14.60
C ASN A 97 2.38 -18.35 13.91
N LYS A 98 3.17 -17.37 13.43
CA LYS A 98 2.65 -16.16 12.79
C LYS A 98 1.95 -16.44 11.48
N GLU A 99 2.36 -17.46 10.73
CA GLU A 99 1.73 -17.86 9.47
C GLU A 99 0.27 -18.29 9.69
N GLU A 100 -0.02 -18.99 10.79
CA GLU A 100 -1.37 -19.41 11.13
C GLU A 100 -2.31 -18.23 11.36
N ASP A 101 -1.80 -17.14 11.93
CA ASP A 101 -2.58 -15.93 12.14
C ASP A 101 -2.99 -15.28 10.82
N PHE A 102 -2.10 -15.25 9.81
CA PHE A 102 -2.46 -14.79 8.46
C PHE A 102 -3.52 -15.68 7.82
N ILE A 103 -3.40 -17.02 7.98
CA ILE A 103 -4.35 -18.00 7.45
C ILE A 103 -5.75 -17.79 8.05
N LYS A 104 -5.84 -17.62 9.38
CA LYS A 104 -7.11 -17.35 10.08
C LYS A 104 -7.75 -16.06 9.58
N CYS A 105 -6.99 -14.97 9.54
CA CYS A 105 -7.51 -13.68 9.08
C CYS A 105 -7.98 -13.72 7.61
N LEU A 106 -7.19 -14.31 6.70
CA LEU A 106 -7.58 -14.45 5.30
C LEU A 106 -8.84 -15.30 5.14
N SER A 107 -8.93 -16.41 5.90
CA SER A 107 -10.05 -17.35 5.87
C SER A 107 -11.41 -16.73 6.15
N GLU A 108 -11.45 -15.65 6.95
CA GLU A 108 -12.69 -14.99 7.36
C GLU A 108 -12.91 -13.67 6.61
N LEU A 109 -11.87 -12.82 6.53
CA LEU A 109 -12.03 -11.45 6.05
C LEU A 109 -12.18 -11.33 4.54
N HIS A 110 -11.80 -12.37 3.76
CA HIS A 110 -11.97 -12.36 2.32
C HIS A 110 -13.45 -12.25 1.88
N ILE A 111 -14.40 -12.60 2.73
CA ILE A 111 -15.83 -12.65 2.38
C ILE A 111 -16.33 -11.25 1.99
N ASN A 112 -16.07 -10.26 2.83
CA ASN A 112 -16.58 -8.89 2.69
C ASN A 112 -15.55 -7.86 2.24
N ALA A 113 -14.27 -8.24 2.09
CA ALA A 113 -13.23 -7.39 1.53
C ALA A 113 -13.20 -7.49 0.00
N ASP A 114 -12.77 -6.42 -0.67
CA ASP A 114 -12.48 -6.45 -2.11
C ASP A 114 -11.06 -6.97 -2.39
N TYR A 115 -10.11 -6.72 -1.49
CA TYR A 115 -8.75 -7.28 -1.51
C TYR A 115 -8.19 -7.44 -0.08
N ILE A 116 -7.17 -8.26 0.08
CA ILE A 116 -6.47 -8.48 1.36
C ILE A 116 -5.02 -8.07 1.22
N THR A 117 -4.49 -7.37 2.23
CA THR A 117 -3.07 -7.00 2.32
C THR A 117 -2.39 -7.84 3.40
N ILE A 118 -1.38 -8.59 2.99
CA ILE A 118 -0.49 -9.36 3.86
C ILE A 118 0.61 -8.42 4.38
N ASN A 119 0.52 -8.02 5.64
CA ASN A 119 1.45 -7.05 6.22
C ASN A 119 2.63 -7.75 6.89
N ILE A 120 3.74 -7.85 6.15
CA ILE A 120 4.99 -8.44 6.65
C ILE A 120 6.05 -7.38 7.01
N SER A 121 5.70 -6.10 7.01
CA SER A 121 6.65 -4.98 6.93
C SER A 121 6.69 -4.06 8.16
N SER A 122 5.83 -4.28 9.18
CA SER A 122 5.82 -3.41 10.35
C SER A 122 7.11 -3.55 11.18
N PRO A 123 7.80 -2.44 11.52
CA PRO A 123 8.95 -2.48 12.41
C PRO A 123 8.56 -2.68 13.87
N ASN A 124 7.26 -2.53 14.21
CA ASN A 124 6.76 -2.48 15.58
C ASN A 124 6.29 -3.85 16.12
N THR A 125 6.51 -4.92 15.36
CA THR A 125 6.18 -6.31 15.73
C THR A 125 7.42 -7.17 15.56
N VAL A 126 7.93 -7.69 16.66
CA VAL A 126 9.18 -8.47 16.70
C VAL A 126 9.12 -9.65 15.73
N GLY A 127 10.15 -9.81 14.91
CA GLY A 127 10.30 -10.91 13.96
C GLY A 127 9.34 -10.87 12.77
N LEU A 128 8.52 -9.83 12.61
CA LEU A 128 7.63 -9.75 11.46
C LEU A 128 8.39 -9.50 10.14
N ARG A 129 9.44 -8.68 10.19
CA ARG A 129 10.28 -8.41 9.02
C ARG A 129 11.12 -9.60 8.57
N ASN A 130 11.27 -10.65 9.40
CA ASN A 130 11.89 -11.91 8.96
C ASN A 130 11.12 -12.57 7.80
N PHE A 131 9.86 -12.20 7.58
CA PHE A 131 9.13 -12.60 6.38
C PHE A 131 9.64 -11.97 5.07
N HIS A 132 10.63 -11.08 5.08
CA HIS A 132 11.34 -10.68 3.87
C HIS A 132 12.41 -11.72 3.47
N GLU A 133 12.86 -12.56 4.41
CA GLU A 133 13.76 -13.66 4.11
C GLU A 133 13.09 -14.72 3.23
N LYS A 134 13.81 -15.18 2.21
CA LYS A 134 13.28 -16.14 1.20
C LYS A 134 12.59 -17.36 1.79
N LYS A 135 13.16 -17.95 2.86
CA LYS A 135 12.60 -19.15 3.51
C LYS A 135 11.25 -18.87 4.17
N SER A 136 11.19 -17.86 5.01
CA SER A 136 9.99 -17.47 5.77
C SER A 136 8.87 -17.02 4.84
N LEU A 137 9.19 -16.22 3.82
CA LEU A 137 8.24 -15.76 2.82
C LEU A 137 7.70 -16.93 1.99
N THR A 138 8.56 -17.89 1.60
CA THR A 138 8.12 -19.08 0.87
C THR A 138 7.06 -19.85 1.63
N ILE A 139 7.29 -20.11 2.91
CA ILE A 139 6.35 -20.87 3.77
C ILE A 139 5.01 -20.13 3.86
N LEU A 140 5.03 -18.83 4.12
CA LEU A 140 3.83 -18.03 4.26
C LEU A 140 3.02 -18.02 2.94
N LEU A 141 3.66 -17.70 1.82
CA LEU A 141 2.97 -17.57 0.54
C LEU A 141 2.44 -18.92 0.02
N ASP A 142 3.16 -20.01 0.23
CA ASP A 142 2.68 -21.36 -0.10
C ASP A 142 1.40 -21.71 0.67
N ARG A 143 1.38 -21.45 1.98
CA ARG A 143 0.19 -21.67 2.82
C ARG A 143 -1.00 -20.82 2.39
N LEU A 144 -0.78 -19.55 2.05
CA LEU A 144 -1.82 -18.65 1.55
C LEU A 144 -2.37 -19.13 0.20
N LYS A 145 -1.49 -19.54 -0.73
CA LYS A 145 -1.88 -20.10 -2.03
C LYS A 145 -2.72 -21.38 -1.88
N LYS A 146 -2.30 -22.29 -0.99
CA LYS A 146 -3.06 -23.51 -0.67
C LYS A 146 -4.45 -23.17 -0.09
N LEU A 147 -4.53 -22.22 0.83
CA LEU A 147 -5.81 -21.77 1.39
C LEU A 147 -6.70 -21.16 0.31
N LYS A 148 -6.17 -20.26 -0.56
CA LYS A 148 -6.92 -19.69 -1.68
C LYS A 148 -7.52 -20.79 -2.57
N LYS A 149 -6.73 -21.80 -2.90
CA LYS A 149 -7.17 -22.94 -3.73
C LYS A 149 -8.26 -23.75 -3.03
N ASN A 150 -8.02 -24.17 -1.79
CA ASN A 150 -8.95 -25.04 -1.04
C ASN A 150 -10.31 -24.39 -0.76
N LYS A 151 -10.31 -23.11 -0.39
CA LYS A 151 -11.55 -22.34 -0.14
C LYS A 151 -12.09 -21.60 -1.37
N LYS A 152 -11.47 -21.78 -2.54
CA LYS A 152 -11.85 -21.11 -3.80
C LYS A 152 -11.90 -19.58 -3.67
N ILE A 153 -10.95 -18.99 -2.90
CA ILE A 153 -10.90 -17.55 -2.66
C ILE A 153 -10.43 -16.83 -3.93
N LYS A 154 -11.28 -15.99 -4.53
CA LYS A 154 -10.98 -15.21 -5.74
C LYS A 154 -10.49 -13.79 -5.44
N LYS A 155 -10.35 -13.42 -4.17
CA LYS A 155 -9.92 -12.06 -3.78
C LYS A 155 -8.44 -11.85 -4.07
N GLN A 156 -8.11 -10.63 -4.47
CA GLN A 156 -6.73 -10.22 -4.71
C GLN A 156 -5.95 -10.17 -3.41
N LEU A 157 -4.71 -10.66 -3.45
CA LEU A 157 -3.75 -10.57 -2.35
C LEU A 157 -2.64 -9.59 -2.71
N PHE A 158 -2.42 -8.63 -1.83
CA PHE A 158 -1.29 -7.69 -1.89
C PHE A 158 -0.31 -8.00 -0.77
N VAL A 159 0.99 -7.88 -1.04
CA VAL A 159 2.02 -7.95 -0.01
C VAL A 159 2.56 -6.54 0.26
N LYS A 160 2.59 -6.13 1.54
CA LYS A 160 3.13 -4.83 1.94
C LYS A 160 4.58 -4.95 2.39
N ILE A 161 5.47 -4.25 1.69
CA ILE A 161 6.92 -4.33 1.81
C ILE A 161 7.46 -3.23 2.74
N SER A 162 8.56 -3.52 3.47
CA SER A 162 9.32 -2.54 4.23
C SER A 162 10.11 -1.61 3.30
N PRO A 163 10.27 -0.32 3.63
CA PRO A 163 11.17 0.56 2.88
C PRO A 163 12.65 0.30 3.19
N ASP A 164 12.93 -0.51 4.19
CA ASP A 164 14.28 -0.72 4.74
C ASP A 164 14.93 -2.02 4.26
N ILE A 165 14.35 -2.70 3.25
CA ILE A 165 14.98 -3.84 2.59
C ILE A 165 16.15 -3.38 1.72
N GLU A 166 17.13 -4.27 1.55
CA GLU A 166 18.28 -4.01 0.68
C GLU A 166 17.96 -4.32 -0.78
N ASP A 167 18.66 -3.66 -1.70
CA ASP A 167 18.42 -3.83 -3.14
C ASP A 167 18.61 -5.28 -3.60
N SER A 168 19.55 -6.00 -2.99
CA SER A 168 19.83 -7.41 -3.26
C SER A 168 18.67 -8.35 -2.92
N GLU A 169 17.74 -7.93 -2.06
CA GLU A 169 16.59 -8.74 -1.64
C GLU A 169 15.42 -8.64 -2.62
N ILE A 170 15.37 -7.57 -3.45
CA ILE A 170 14.24 -7.27 -4.34
C ILE A 170 13.94 -8.43 -5.30
N SER A 171 14.94 -8.93 -6.00
CA SER A 171 14.78 -10.00 -6.98
C SER A 171 14.27 -11.29 -6.34
N GLY A 172 14.79 -11.65 -5.16
CA GLY A 172 14.35 -12.83 -4.40
C GLY A 172 12.90 -12.72 -3.91
N ILE A 173 12.48 -11.53 -3.46
CA ILE A 173 11.10 -11.27 -3.09
C ILE A 173 10.19 -11.40 -4.31
N LEU A 174 10.53 -10.80 -5.45
CA LEU A 174 9.73 -10.83 -6.66
C LEU A 174 9.61 -12.22 -7.26
N GLU A 175 10.67 -13.03 -7.22
CA GLU A 175 10.61 -14.46 -7.60
C GLU A 175 9.46 -15.17 -6.88
N LEU A 176 9.34 -14.94 -5.55
CA LEU A 176 8.31 -15.57 -4.73
C LEU A 176 6.91 -14.96 -4.99
N ILE A 177 6.82 -13.65 -5.17
CA ILE A 177 5.57 -12.95 -5.52
C ILE A 177 4.95 -13.54 -6.79
N PHE A 178 5.76 -13.75 -7.84
CA PHE A 178 5.28 -14.36 -9.08
C PHE A 178 5.01 -15.86 -8.93
N LYS A 179 5.88 -16.62 -8.26
CA LYS A 179 5.72 -18.06 -8.02
C LYS A 179 4.41 -18.40 -7.29
N PHE A 180 4.01 -17.55 -6.37
CA PHE A 180 2.82 -17.78 -5.53
C PHE A 180 1.59 -16.97 -5.96
N ASP A 181 1.59 -16.40 -7.17
CA ASP A 181 0.46 -15.67 -7.78
C ASP A 181 -0.08 -14.56 -6.86
N ILE A 182 0.81 -13.75 -6.30
CA ILE A 182 0.44 -12.55 -5.56
C ILE A 182 0.02 -11.47 -6.56
N ASP A 183 -1.15 -10.87 -6.30
CA ASP A 183 -1.84 -9.99 -7.24
C ASP A 183 -1.29 -8.54 -7.25
N GLY A 184 -0.43 -8.16 -6.31
CA GLY A 184 0.17 -6.83 -6.29
C GLY A 184 1.01 -6.53 -5.04
N LEU A 185 1.65 -5.37 -5.05
CA LEU A 185 2.53 -4.91 -3.97
C LEU A 185 2.06 -3.58 -3.39
N ILE A 186 2.32 -3.37 -2.09
CA ILE A 186 2.18 -2.07 -1.43
C ILE A 186 3.56 -1.62 -0.95
N ILE A 187 4.06 -0.55 -1.50
CA ILE A 187 5.39 0.01 -1.24
C ILE A 187 5.26 1.47 -0.82
N SER A 188 5.51 1.80 0.45
CA SER A 188 6.10 0.99 1.49
C SER A 188 5.38 1.17 2.84
N ASN A 189 5.84 0.45 3.87
CA ASN A 189 5.51 0.71 5.26
C ASN A 189 6.34 1.90 5.80
N THR A 190 6.34 2.11 7.11
CA THR A 190 7.18 3.08 7.81
C THR A 190 8.62 2.57 7.94
N SER A 191 9.57 3.50 8.01
CA SER A 191 11.01 3.20 8.18
C SER A 191 11.44 3.28 9.63
N ASP A 192 12.34 2.42 10.08
CA ASP A 192 13.07 2.57 11.34
C ASP A 192 14.47 3.20 11.15
N ARG A 193 14.82 3.54 9.91
CA ARG A 193 16.07 4.21 9.47
C ARG A 193 15.78 5.66 9.04
N ASN A 194 16.79 6.33 8.49
CA ASN A 194 16.71 7.67 7.85
C ASN A 194 16.28 8.80 8.78
N ARG A 195 16.92 8.92 9.93
CA ARG A 195 16.60 9.93 10.94
C ARG A 195 17.60 11.08 11.04
N ASP A 196 18.76 10.97 10.38
CA ASP A 196 19.87 11.91 10.52
C ASP A 196 19.50 13.32 10.08
N ALA A 197 18.67 13.44 9.05
CA ALA A 197 18.17 14.72 8.54
C ALA A 197 16.98 15.32 9.32
N LEU A 198 16.45 14.62 10.32
CA LEU A 198 15.33 15.11 11.11
C LEU A 198 15.80 16.19 12.11
N ILE A 199 14.99 17.23 12.26
CA ILE A 199 15.28 18.39 13.10
C ILE A 199 14.39 18.52 14.33
N ASP A 200 13.28 17.75 14.38
CA ASP A 200 12.36 17.76 15.51
C ASP A 200 12.97 17.06 16.74
N GLU A 201 12.58 17.50 17.92
CA GLU A 201 13.08 16.96 19.20
C GLU A 201 12.72 15.48 19.41
N ASN A 202 11.59 15.03 18.85
CA ASN A 202 11.12 13.64 18.92
C ASN A 202 11.84 12.69 17.95
N LYS A 203 12.86 13.15 17.20
CA LYS A 203 13.53 12.35 16.16
C LYS A 203 14.16 11.03 16.67
N ASN A 204 14.54 11.00 17.94
CA ASN A 204 15.19 9.85 18.58
C ASN A 204 14.21 8.82 19.15
N GLU A 205 12.90 9.07 19.09
CA GLU A 205 11.89 8.14 19.55
C GLU A 205 11.93 6.81 18.75
N SER A 206 11.79 5.68 19.43
CA SER A 206 11.73 4.38 18.78
C SER A 206 10.40 4.19 18.03
N GLY A 207 10.41 3.47 16.90
CA GLY A 207 9.22 3.17 16.11
C GLY A 207 9.40 3.47 14.62
N GLY A 208 8.34 3.36 13.84
CA GLY A 208 8.36 3.60 12.41
C GLY A 208 8.14 5.07 12.05
N LEU A 209 9.04 5.65 11.29
CA LEU A 209 8.96 6.99 10.72
C LEU A 209 8.05 7.01 9.49
N SER A 210 7.17 8.00 9.41
CA SER A 210 6.26 8.26 8.28
C SER A 210 6.17 9.75 7.97
N GLY A 211 5.63 10.11 6.81
CA GLY A 211 5.51 11.51 6.38
C GLY A 211 6.57 11.91 5.36
N GLN A 212 6.79 13.22 5.21
CA GLN A 212 7.67 13.78 4.18
C GLN A 212 9.08 13.16 4.16
N PRO A 213 9.75 12.90 5.29
CA PRO A 213 11.11 12.38 5.27
C PRO A 213 11.29 11.04 4.54
N ILE A 214 10.25 10.22 4.45
CA ILE A 214 10.33 8.93 3.72
C ILE A 214 9.81 9.00 2.28
N GLU A 215 9.42 10.17 1.78
CA GLU A 215 8.86 10.31 0.43
C GLU A 215 9.82 9.81 -0.64
N ARG A 216 11.05 10.31 -0.62
CA ARG A 216 12.10 9.95 -1.60
C ARG A 216 12.51 8.48 -1.50
N LEU A 217 12.66 7.98 -0.26
CA LEU A 217 12.98 6.57 -0.01
C LEU A 217 11.94 5.63 -0.63
N SER A 218 10.67 5.87 -0.32
CA SER A 218 9.55 5.09 -0.83
C SER A 218 9.42 5.22 -2.36
N THR A 219 9.58 6.41 -2.92
CA THR A 219 9.50 6.65 -4.38
C THR A 219 10.61 5.92 -5.14
N ASN A 220 11.84 5.96 -4.63
CA ASN A 220 12.96 5.22 -5.21
C ASN A 220 12.73 3.70 -5.16
N MET A 221 12.18 3.20 -4.06
CA MET A 221 11.84 1.78 -3.94
C MET A 221 10.75 1.36 -4.94
N ILE A 222 9.69 2.16 -5.10
CA ILE A 222 8.68 1.94 -6.14
C ILE A 222 9.34 1.81 -7.51
N LYS A 223 10.24 2.73 -7.84
CA LYS A 223 10.97 2.74 -9.11
C LYS A 223 11.80 1.47 -9.33
N LYS A 224 12.50 0.99 -8.30
CA LYS A 224 13.29 -0.25 -8.35
C LYS A 224 12.40 -1.48 -8.58
N PHE A 225 11.35 -1.62 -7.77
CA PHE A 225 10.40 -2.72 -7.94
C PHE A 225 9.69 -2.70 -9.30
N TYR A 226 9.28 -1.52 -9.77
CA TYR A 226 8.57 -1.39 -11.04
C TYR A 226 9.42 -1.86 -12.23
N LYS A 227 10.72 -1.57 -12.24
CA LYS A 227 11.65 -2.05 -13.27
C LYS A 227 11.66 -3.57 -13.37
N GLU A 228 11.70 -4.26 -12.23
CA GLU A 228 11.71 -5.73 -12.17
C GLU A 228 10.31 -6.33 -12.46
N VAL A 229 9.26 -5.71 -11.94
CA VAL A 229 7.87 -6.13 -12.17
C VAL A 229 7.45 -5.95 -13.61
N ASN A 230 7.98 -4.93 -14.29
CA ASN A 230 7.69 -4.63 -15.70
C ASN A 230 6.17 -4.60 -16.00
N ASN A 231 5.42 -3.92 -15.15
CA ASN A 231 3.96 -3.75 -15.24
C ASN A 231 3.11 -5.06 -15.20
N LYS A 232 3.70 -6.18 -14.77
CA LYS A 232 2.97 -7.48 -14.68
C LYS A 232 1.96 -7.50 -13.53
N ILE A 233 2.25 -6.78 -12.44
CA ILE A 233 1.35 -6.63 -11.28
C ILE A 233 1.33 -5.17 -10.83
N PRO A 234 0.21 -4.67 -10.28
CA PRO A 234 0.12 -3.30 -9.78
C PRO A 234 0.96 -3.06 -8.52
N ILE A 235 1.54 -1.86 -8.43
CA ILE A 235 2.20 -1.35 -7.23
C ILE A 235 1.36 -0.21 -6.66
N ILE A 236 1.05 -0.27 -5.37
CA ILE A 236 0.43 0.82 -4.63
C ILE A 236 1.53 1.58 -3.88
N GLY A 237 1.70 2.86 -4.20
CA GLY A 237 2.74 3.69 -3.59
C GLY A 237 2.28 4.31 -2.27
N VAL A 238 3.10 4.16 -1.21
CA VAL A 238 2.83 4.71 0.13
C VAL A 238 4.11 5.31 0.70
N GLY A 239 3.99 6.38 1.48
CA GLY A 239 5.10 7.05 2.18
C GLY A 239 5.34 8.46 1.64
N GLY A 240 5.12 9.48 2.49
CA GLY A 240 5.29 10.89 2.14
C GLY A 240 4.24 11.49 1.22
N VAL A 241 3.18 10.78 0.89
CA VAL A 241 2.09 11.31 0.04
C VAL A 241 1.28 12.34 0.80
N ASP A 242 1.35 13.61 0.37
CA ASP A 242 0.67 14.73 1.02
C ASP A 242 0.16 15.80 0.05
N SER A 243 0.29 15.58 -1.25
CA SER A 243 -0.09 16.52 -2.31
C SER A 243 -0.30 15.79 -3.63
N GLY A 244 -0.93 16.45 -4.61
CA GLY A 244 -1.02 15.92 -5.97
C GLY A 244 0.36 15.72 -6.61
N LYS A 245 1.34 16.57 -6.28
CA LYS A 245 2.72 16.44 -6.76
C LYS A 245 3.36 15.16 -6.22
N SER A 246 3.37 14.95 -4.90
CA SER A 246 3.96 13.74 -4.28
C SER A 246 3.25 12.45 -4.71
N ALA A 247 1.94 12.51 -4.98
CA ALA A 247 1.19 11.41 -5.58
C ALA A 247 1.64 11.13 -7.02
N PHE A 248 1.78 12.19 -7.84
CA PHE A 248 2.20 12.07 -9.24
C PHE A 248 3.62 11.52 -9.36
N GLU A 249 4.56 11.96 -8.50
CA GLU A 249 5.94 11.43 -8.46
C GLU A 249 5.97 9.91 -8.24
N LYS A 250 5.11 9.38 -7.36
CA LYS A 250 5.00 7.93 -7.18
C LYS A 250 4.42 7.24 -8.40
N ILE A 251 3.42 7.84 -9.04
CA ILE A 251 2.78 7.27 -10.23
C ILE A 251 3.77 7.19 -11.39
N ILE A 252 4.49 8.27 -11.69
CA ILE A 252 5.49 8.26 -12.78
C ILE A 252 6.70 7.36 -12.45
N SER A 253 6.89 7.01 -11.19
CA SER A 253 7.89 6.04 -10.74
C SER A 253 7.40 4.58 -10.82
N GLY A 254 6.10 4.34 -11.14
CA GLY A 254 5.55 3.01 -11.35
C GLY A 254 4.38 2.61 -10.44
N ALA A 255 3.90 3.51 -9.58
CA ALA A 255 2.72 3.22 -8.78
C ALA A 255 1.43 3.35 -9.61
N SER A 256 0.58 2.33 -9.58
CA SER A 256 -0.75 2.34 -10.21
C SER A 256 -1.78 3.14 -9.39
N ALA A 257 -1.53 3.31 -8.11
CA ALA A 257 -2.32 4.11 -7.18
C ALA A 257 -1.46 4.49 -5.96
N VAL A 258 -1.94 5.44 -5.16
CA VAL A 258 -1.20 5.92 -3.99
C VAL A 258 -2.05 5.83 -2.72
N GLN A 259 -1.40 5.58 -1.58
CA GLN A 259 -2.01 5.65 -0.26
C GLN A 259 -1.40 6.78 0.55
N LEU A 260 -2.20 7.43 1.38
CA LEU A 260 -1.74 8.41 2.36
C LEU A 260 -2.24 8.08 3.76
N TYR A 261 -1.49 8.53 4.76
CA TYR A 261 -1.84 8.51 6.17
C TYR A 261 -1.42 9.82 6.83
N THR A 262 -0.13 10.06 7.00
CA THR A 262 0.45 11.22 7.68
C THR A 262 0.04 12.55 7.01
N GLY A 263 -0.04 12.57 5.68
CA GLY A 263 -0.53 13.75 4.95
C GLY A 263 -1.94 14.18 5.38
N MET A 264 -2.84 13.22 5.63
CA MET A 264 -4.19 13.51 6.14
C MET A 264 -4.17 14.02 7.60
N ILE A 265 -3.24 13.52 8.42
CA ILE A 265 -3.12 13.99 9.82
C ILE A 265 -2.73 15.48 9.87
N TYR A 266 -1.87 15.94 8.96
CA TYR A 266 -1.42 17.33 8.91
C TYR A 266 -2.35 18.26 8.14
N LYS A 267 -2.95 17.81 7.04
CA LYS A 267 -3.75 18.63 6.12
C LYS A 267 -5.26 18.42 6.23
N GLY A 268 -5.68 17.46 7.07
CA GLY A 268 -7.10 17.14 7.25
C GLY A 268 -7.73 16.42 6.04
N PRO A 269 -9.03 16.11 6.13
CA PRO A 269 -9.73 15.31 5.11
C PRO A 269 -9.91 16.02 3.76
N GLY A 270 -9.79 17.35 3.71
CA GLY A 270 -9.83 18.15 2.48
C GLY A 270 -8.72 17.83 1.48
N ILE A 271 -7.60 17.26 1.96
CA ILE A 271 -6.44 16.88 1.15
C ILE A 271 -6.78 16.04 -0.08
N VAL A 272 -7.76 15.13 0.03
CA VAL A 272 -8.16 14.24 -1.08
C VAL A 272 -8.74 15.04 -2.24
N LYS A 273 -9.57 16.07 -1.94
CA LYS A 273 -10.16 16.95 -2.95
C LYS A 273 -9.08 17.78 -3.63
N GLU A 274 -8.13 18.31 -2.87
CA GLU A 274 -7.00 19.10 -3.39
C GLU A 274 -6.12 18.23 -4.29
N MET A 275 -5.69 17.06 -3.80
CA MET A 275 -4.87 16.13 -4.59
C MET A 275 -5.51 15.73 -5.92
N LYS A 276 -6.85 15.54 -5.95
CA LYS A 276 -7.56 15.23 -7.21
C LYS A 276 -7.49 16.40 -8.20
N LYS A 277 -7.67 17.64 -7.72
CA LYS A 277 -7.55 18.83 -8.57
C LYS A 277 -6.13 18.98 -9.10
N ASP A 278 -5.13 18.82 -8.24
CA ASP A 278 -3.73 18.90 -8.60
C ASP A 278 -3.36 17.85 -9.66
N LEU A 279 -3.77 16.59 -9.46
CA LEU A 279 -3.51 15.51 -10.42
C LEU A 279 -4.11 15.82 -11.80
N VAL A 280 -5.35 16.33 -11.86
CA VAL A 280 -5.97 16.75 -13.12
C VAL A 280 -5.17 17.88 -13.78
N SER A 281 -4.73 18.87 -13.01
CA SER A 281 -3.93 19.99 -13.51
C SER A 281 -2.57 19.51 -14.03
N ILE A 282 -1.92 18.60 -13.31
CA ILE A 282 -0.64 18.01 -13.71
C ILE A 282 -0.81 17.21 -15.01
N LEU A 283 -1.80 16.33 -15.11
CA LEU A 283 -2.05 15.55 -16.32
C LEU A 283 -2.25 16.44 -17.55
N LYS A 284 -3.03 17.53 -17.42
CA LYS A 284 -3.24 18.50 -18.51
C LYS A 284 -1.92 19.15 -18.93
N ARG A 285 -1.10 19.59 -17.97
CA ARG A 285 0.21 20.20 -18.23
C ARG A 285 1.16 19.25 -18.94
N GLU A 286 1.20 17.99 -18.48
CA GLU A 286 2.04 16.93 -19.04
C GLU A 286 1.45 16.31 -20.34
N LYS A 287 0.30 16.79 -20.80
CA LYS A 287 -0.42 16.30 -22.01
C LYS A 287 -0.75 14.79 -21.93
N LEU A 288 -1.09 14.30 -20.73
CA LEU A 288 -1.51 12.92 -20.47
C LEU A 288 -3.05 12.86 -20.39
N SER A 289 -3.65 11.87 -21.03
CA SER A 289 -5.10 11.69 -21.05
C SER A 289 -5.63 11.06 -19.76
N THR A 290 -4.88 10.13 -19.20
CA THR A 290 -5.25 9.36 -18.00
C THR A 290 -4.09 9.18 -17.03
N ILE A 291 -4.41 8.80 -15.81
CA ILE A 291 -3.39 8.38 -14.82
C ILE A 291 -2.61 7.16 -15.32
N ASN A 292 -3.25 6.26 -16.04
CA ASN A 292 -2.58 5.05 -16.55
C ASN A 292 -1.43 5.40 -17.51
N ASP A 293 -1.58 6.46 -18.29
CA ASP A 293 -0.53 6.95 -19.20
C ASP A 293 0.70 7.46 -18.47
N ALA A 294 0.54 7.86 -17.21
CA ALA A 294 1.62 8.36 -16.37
C ALA A 294 2.42 7.24 -15.68
N ILE A 295 1.86 6.02 -15.57
CA ILE A 295 2.48 4.96 -14.75
C ILE A 295 3.85 4.58 -15.30
N GLY A 296 4.90 4.79 -14.50
CA GLY A 296 6.26 4.35 -14.81
C GLY A 296 7.01 5.16 -15.87
N ILE A 297 6.50 6.31 -16.31
CA ILE A 297 7.18 7.16 -17.31
C ILE A 297 8.62 7.47 -16.89
N ASN A 298 8.87 7.77 -15.61
CA ASN A 298 10.20 8.09 -15.09
C ASN A 298 10.93 6.87 -14.49
N ALA A 299 10.39 5.68 -14.65
CA ALA A 299 11.04 4.48 -14.12
C ALA A 299 12.31 4.12 -14.89
N TRP A 300 12.38 4.45 -16.18
CA TRP A 300 13.46 4.11 -17.10
C TRP A 300 14.41 5.29 -17.39
N PRO A 301 15.66 5.07 -17.80
CA PRO A 301 16.54 6.11 -18.32
C PRO A 301 15.93 6.83 -19.55
N PHE A 302 16.32 8.09 -19.78
CA PHE A 302 15.72 8.98 -20.79
C PHE A 302 15.54 8.34 -22.17
N LEU A 303 16.54 7.64 -22.69
CA LEU A 303 16.47 6.94 -23.99
C LEU A 303 15.40 5.85 -24.04
N GLN A 304 15.15 5.15 -22.92
CA GLN A 304 14.09 4.13 -22.83
C GLN A 304 12.70 4.75 -22.59
N GLN A 305 12.63 5.96 -22.04
CA GLN A 305 11.38 6.69 -21.86
C GLN A 305 10.76 7.06 -23.21
N GLU A 306 11.54 7.49 -24.17
CA GLU A 306 11.06 7.82 -25.53
C GLU A 306 10.56 6.54 -26.27
N LEU A 307 11.25 5.43 -26.13
CA LEU A 307 10.79 4.15 -26.65
C LEU A 307 9.50 3.67 -25.97
N TYR A 308 9.38 3.90 -24.67
CA TYR A 308 8.17 3.55 -23.91
C TYR A 308 6.97 4.41 -24.34
N LYS A 309 7.16 5.74 -24.45
CA LYS A 309 6.14 6.66 -24.96
C LYS A 309 5.72 6.30 -26.38
N SER A 310 6.65 5.98 -27.27
CA SER A 310 6.37 5.56 -28.65
C SER A 310 5.61 4.22 -28.72
N ARG A 311 5.86 3.32 -27.79
CA ARG A 311 5.19 2.02 -27.70
C ARG A 311 3.75 2.15 -27.18
N ILE A 312 3.53 3.01 -26.20
CA ILE A 312 2.17 3.38 -25.73
C ILE A 312 1.40 4.06 -26.86
N LEU A 313 2.00 5.00 -27.58
CA LEU A 313 1.37 5.67 -28.71
C LEU A 313 0.97 4.68 -29.82
N LYS A 314 1.82 3.69 -30.11
CA LYS A 314 1.52 2.61 -31.07
C LYS A 314 0.41 1.67 -30.58
N LEU A 315 0.30 1.41 -29.28
CA LEU A 315 -0.79 0.60 -28.71
C LEU A 315 -2.12 1.38 -28.77
N CYS A 316 -2.13 2.66 -28.39
CA CYS A 316 -3.32 3.51 -28.49
C CYS A 316 -3.80 3.67 -29.95
N LEU A 317 -2.89 3.78 -30.92
CA LEU A 317 -3.24 3.83 -32.35
C LEU A 317 -3.77 2.48 -32.89
N LYS A 318 -3.31 1.33 -32.35
CA LYS A 318 -3.88 0.03 -32.69
C LYS A 318 -5.30 -0.14 -32.14
N ASP A 319 -5.55 0.30 -30.92
CA ASP A 319 -6.89 0.23 -30.30
C ASP A 319 -7.87 1.21 -31.00
N ALA A 320 -7.41 2.36 -31.44
CA ALA A 320 -8.20 3.31 -32.23
C ALA A 320 -8.59 2.73 -33.60
N ASN A 321 -7.67 2.05 -34.28
CA ASN A 321 -7.96 1.43 -35.58
C ASN A 321 -8.86 0.19 -35.49
N LEU A 322 -9.06 -0.40 -34.29
CA LEU A 322 -10.01 -1.51 -34.07
C LEU A 322 -11.44 -1.01 -33.82
N GLN A 323 -11.63 0.28 -33.53
CA GLN A 323 -12.97 0.88 -33.38
C GLN A 323 -13.60 1.38 -34.69
N GLU A 324 -12.82 1.46 -35.78
CA GLU A 324 -13.34 1.87 -37.11
C GLU A 324 -13.95 0.73 -37.96
N TYR A 325 -14.02 -0.49 -37.47
CA TYR A 325 -14.57 -1.63 -38.21
C TYR A 325 -15.86 -2.22 -37.62
N HIS A 326 -16.68 -1.42 -36.95
CA HIS A 326 -18.06 -1.80 -36.64
C HIS A 326 -19.01 -0.59 -36.83
N LEU A 327 -19.34 -0.34 -38.09
CA LEU A 327 -20.56 0.29 -38.55
C LEU A 327 -21.21 -0.61 -39.58
#